data_b960dc9194064ad93fd331ebc433707f
#
_entry.id   b960dc9194064ad93fd331ebc433707f
#
_cell.length_a   1.000
_cell.length_b   1.000
_cell.length_c   1.000
_cell.angle_alpha   90.00
_cell.angle_beta   90.00
_cell.angle_gamma   90.00
#
_symmetry.space_group_name_H-M   'P 1'
#
loop_
_entity.id
_entity.type
_entity.pdbx_description
1 polymer ?
#
loop_
_entity_poly.entity_id
_entity_poly.type
_entity_poly.pdbx_seq_one_letter_code
_entity_poly.pdbx_strand_id
1 'polypeptide(L)'
;MFEHKFVQLSLSASNLQDRDVLSKSDPMAIVYSKGMDGMLNELGRTEVVLNSVNPKWIAKFNMTYQFETVQYLVFHVYDVDTQFHNQDLKMLRLDEQDFLGEASCTLSEVWINPNSTTFC
;
A
#
# COMPACT_ATOMS: atom_id res chain seq x y z
N MET A 1 24.30 4.30 -21.83
CA MET A 1 24.17 3.54 -20.59
C MET A 1 23.01 4.11 -19.78
N PHE A 2 22.13 3.26 -19.33
CA PHE A 2 20.99 3.68 -18.54
C PHE A 2 21.31 3.52 -17.06
N GLU A 3 21.08 4.56 -16.31
CA GLU A 3 21.24 4.50 -14.87
C GLU A 3 19.92 4.00 -14.26
N HIS A 4 20.04 2.99 -13.41
CA HIS A 4 18.89 2.51 -12.63
C HIS A 4 18.87 3.30 -11.32
N LYS A 5 17.75 3.97 -11.07
CA LYS A 5 17.56 4.68 -9.83
C LYS A 5 16.68 3.87 -8.92
N PHE A 6 17.05 3.84 -7.64
CA PHE A 6 16.27 3.15 -6.63
C PHE A 6 15.35 4.14 -5.96
N VAL A 7 14.11 3.73 -5.77
CA VAL A 7 13.09 4.52 -5.08
C VAL A 7 12.66 3.74 -3.85
N GLN A 8 12.68 4.40 -2.71
CA GLN A 8 12.13 3.84 -1.48
C GLN A 8 10.75 4.47 -1.24
N LEU A 9 9.75 3.63 -1.23
CA LEU A 9 8.35 4.02 -1.12
C LEU A 9 7.89 3.92 0.32
N SER A 10 7.40 5.03 0.87
CA SER A 10 6.75 5.09 2.18
C SER A 10 5.27 5.38 1.97
N LEU A 11 4.42 4.73 2.72
CA LEU A 11 2.98 4.85 2.54
C LEU A 11 2.31 5.49 3.74
N SER A 12 1.31 6.32 3.46
CA SER A 12 0.38 6.81 4.47
C SER A 12 -0.97 7.02 3.81
N ALA A 13 -2.01 7.06 4.63
CA ALA A 13 -3.35 7.34 4.17
C ALA A 13 -4.02 8.28 5.16
N SER A 14 -5.08 8.94 4.71
CA SER A 14 -5.85 9.84 5.56
C SER A 14 -7.33 9.67 5.32
N ASN A 15 -8.10 9.93 6.35
CA ASN A 15 -9.56 9.90 6.28
C ASN A 15 -10.12 8.58 5.81
N LEU A 16 -9.53 7.47 6.27
CA LEU A 16 -10.06 6.15 5.97
C LEU A 16 -11.43 5.98 6.60
N GLN A 17 -12.30 5.28 5.89
CA GLN A 17 -13.64 5.04 6.37
C GLN A 17 -13.60 4.16 7.63
N ASP A 18 -14.33 4.60 8.66
CA ASP A 18 -14.49 3.86 9.90
C ASP A 18 -15.61 2.87 9.72
N ARG A 19 -15.30 1.58 9.71
CA ARG A 19 -16.29 0.52 9.49
C ARG A 19 -16.93 0.05 10.77
N ASP A 20 -16.26 0.30 11.90
CA ASP A 20 -16.73 -0.11 13.22
C ASP A 20 -17.34 1.05 13.95
N VAL A 21 -18.49 0.80 14.56
CA VAL A 21 -19.18 1.80 15.39
C VAL A 21 -18.42 2.04 16.70
N LEU A 22 -17.73 1.00 17.19
CA LEU A 22 -17.12 1.02 18.51
C LEU A 22 -15.63 1.27 18.50
N SER A 23 -14.96 1.09 17.37
CA SER A 23 -13.51 1.27 17.28
C SER A 23 -13.15 1.76 15.90
N LYS A 24 -11.96 2.37 15.79
CA LYS A 24 -11.41 2.76 14.51
C LYS A 24 -10.85 1.55 13.79
N SER A 25 -10.69 1.67 12.49
CA SER A 25 -10.10 0.62 11.68
C SER A 25 -8.65 0.34 12.05
N ASP A 26 -8.20 -0.87 11.78
CA ASP A 26 -6.82 -1.32 11.94
C ASP A 26 -6.25 -1.54 10.54
N PRO A 27 -5.79 -0.49 9.85
CA PRO A 27 -5.49 -0.58 8.43
C PRO A 27 -4.14 -1.19 8.11
N MET A 28 -4.13 -1.97 7.03
CA MET A 28 -2.95 -2.53 6.39
C MET A 28 -3.02 -2.20 4.90
N ALA A 29 -1.90 -1.83 4.30
CA ALA A 29 -1.85 -1.55 2.87
C ALA A 29 -1.09 -2.64 2.11
N ILE A 30 -1.51 -2.88 0.89
CA ILE A 30 -0.86 -3.81 -0.02
C ILE A 30 -0.49 -3.04 -1.28
N VAL A 31 0.74 -3.25 -1.74
CA VAL A 31 1.27 -2.60 -2.93
C VAL A 31 1.31 -3.60 -4.06
N TYR A 32 0.75 -3.22 -5.19
CA TYR A 32 0.77 -4.02 -6.42
C TYR A 32 1.45 -3.25 -7.54
N SER A 33 2.12 -3.95 -8.42
CA SER A 33 2.44 -3.43 -9.74
C SER A 33 1.37 -3.90 -10.71
N LYS A 34 1.04 -3.05 -11.69
CA LYS A 34 0.05 -3.40 -12.70
C LYS A 34 0.77 -3.62 -14.02
N GLY A 35 0.61 -4.80 -14.58
CA GLY A 35 1.21 -5.16 -15.85
C GLY A 35 0.45 -4.61 -17.04
N MET A 36 1.03 -4.77 -18.24
CA MET A 36 0.40 -4.34 -19.48
C MET A 36 -0.91 -5.09 -19.76
N ASP A 37 -1.02 -6.29 -19.24
CA ASP A 37 -2.24 -7.11 -19.35
C ASP A 37 -3.32 -6.72 -18.34
N GLY A 38 -3.05 -5.71 -17.51
CA GLY A 38 -3.96 -5.28 -16.47
C GLY A 38 -3.90 -6.12 -15.19
N MET A 39 -3.05 -7.14 -15.16
CA MET A 39 -2.92 -8.01 -13.98
C MET A 39 -2.13 -7.32 -12.89
N LEU A 40 -2.59 -7.52 -11.65
CA LEU A 40 -1.90 -7.00 -10.48
C LEU A 40 -0.96 -8.05 -9.91
N ASN A 41 0.28 -7.63 -9.65
CA ASN A 41 1.29 -8.46 -9.01
C ASN A 41 1.63 -7.87 -7.66
N GLU A 42 1.41 -8.61 -6.59
CA GLU A 42 1.67 -8.11 -5.25
C GLU A 42 3.17 -7.93 -5.02
N LEU A 43 3.55 -6.72 -4.62
CA LEU A 43 4.94 -6.40 -4.30
C LEU A 43 5.23 -6.53 -2.82
N GLY A 44 4.24 -6.29 -1.97
CA GLY A 44 4.40 -6.44 -0.54
C GLY A 44 3.23 -5.87 0.23
N ARG A 45 3.30 -6.04 1.55
CA ARG A 45 2.28 -5.60 2.49
C ARG A 45 2.91 -4.81 3.61
N THR A 46 2.17 -3.85 4.15
CA THR A 46 2.60 -3.12 5.34
C THR A 46 2.20 -3.89 6.60
N GLU A 47 2.68 -3.38 7.72
CA GLU A 47 2.16 -3.80 9.02
C GLU A 47 0.73 -3.27 9.23
N VAL A 48 0.04 -3.79 10.23
CA VAL A 48 -1.27 -3.30 10.66
C VAL A 48 -1.06 -2.17 11.67
N VAL A 49 -1.67 -1.01 11.40
CA VAL A 49 -1.66 0.10 12.35
C VAL A 49 -2.98 0.06 13.13
N LEU A 50 -2.90 0.02 14.45
CA LEU A 50 -4.08 -0.15 15.27
C LEU A 50 -4.85 1.16 15.46
N ASN A 51 -6.17 1.08 15.38
CA ASN A 51 -7.09 2.16 15.71
C ASN A 51 -6.75 3.49 15.02
N SER A 52 -6.59 3.46 13.71
CA SER A 52 -6.22 4.67 12.98
C SER A 52 -7.01 4.80 11.68
N VAL A 53 -7.52 6.01 11.43
CA VAL A 53 -8.07 6.37 10.13
C VAL A 53 -7.09 7.23 9.33
N ASN A 54 -5.92 7.53 9.90
CA ASN A 54 -4.85 8.28 9.25
C ASN A 54 -3.50 7.59 9.46
N PRO A 55 -3.35 6.33 8.99
CA PRO A 55 -2.14 5.57 9.28
C PRO A 55 -0.93 6.10 8.51
N LYS A 56 0.23 6.00 9.18
CA LYS A 56 1.53 6.17 8.55
C LYS A 56 2.29 4.88 8.78
N TRP A 57 2.41 4.09 7.72
CA TRP A 57 3.06 2.78 7.84
C TRP A 57 4.58 2.93 7.90
N ILE A 58 5.21 2.07 8.69
CA ILE A 58 6.66 2.05 8.85
C ILE A 58 7.33 1.29 7.70
N ALA A 59 6.64 0.27 7.20
CA ALA A 59 7.18 -0.57 6.12
C ALA A 59 7.55 0.27 4.91
N LYS A 60 8.70 -0.04 4.32
CA LYS A 60 9.21 0.61 3.13
C LYS A 60 9.31 -0.40 2.00
N PHE A 61 9.11 0.08 0.78
CA PHE A 61 9.21 -0.75 -0.40
C PHE A 61 10.29 -0.17 -1.32
N ASN A 62 11.29 -0.98 -1.64
CA ASN A 62 12.37 -0.55 -2.51
C ASN A 62 12.08 -1.02 -3.92
N MET A 63 12.15 -0.10 -4.86
CA MET A 63 11.83 -0.36 -6.27
C MET A 63 12.89 0.25 -7.14
N THR A 64 13.12 -0.36 -8.31
CA THR A 64 13.98 0.20 -9.33
C THR A 64 13.14 1.04 -10.27
N TYR A 65 13.48 2.30 -10.41
CA TYR A 65 12.83 3.19 -11.35
C TYR A 65 13.42 2.96 -12.74
N GLN A 66 12.56 2.60 -13.69
CA GLN A 66 12.93 2.39 -15.07
C GLN A 66 12.45 3.59 -15.89
N PHE A 67 13.38 4.38 -16.31
CA PHE A 67 13.13 5.65 -16.98
C PHE A 67 12.30 5.51 -18.25
N GLU A 68 12.42 4.39 -18.95
CA GLU A 68 11.85 4.20 -20.27
C GLU A 68 10.45 3.60 -20.29
N THR A 69 9.97 3.17 -19.14
CA THR A 69 8.67 2.50 -19.04
C THR A 69 7.77 3.22 -18.06
N VAL A 70 6.47 3.08 -18.27
CA VAL A 70 5.50 3.56 -17.29
C VAL A 70 5.24 2.43 -16.29
N GLN A 71 5.53 2.71 -15.04
CA GLN A 71 5.38 1.73 -13.97
C GLN A 71 4.17 2.12 -13.12
N TYR A 72 3.09 1.36 -13.27
CA TYR A 72 1.85 1.61 -12.54
C TYR A 72 1.88 0.87 -11.21
N LEU A 73 1.51 1.59 -10.16
CA LEU A 73 1.34 1.04 -8.82
C LEU A 73 -0.11 1.16 -8.39
N VAL A 74 -0.59 0.13 -7.72
CA VAL A 74 -1.94 0.10 -7.18
C VAL A 74 -1.82 -0.23 -5.70
N PHE A 75 -2.59 0.46 -4.88
CA PHE A 75 -2.58 0.30 -3.43
C PHE A 75 -3.97 -0.07 -2.96
N HIS A 76 -4.05 -1.14 -2.17
CA HIS A 76 -5.31 -1.54 -1.53
C HIS A 76 -5.14 -1.44 -0.02
N VAL A 77 -6.14 -0.91 0.65
CA VAL A 77 -6.13 -0.80 2.11
C VAL A 77 -7.26 -1.64 2.68
N TYR A 78 -6.94 -2.43 3.68
CA TYR A 78 -7.89 -3.31 4.37
C TYR A 78 -7.90 -3.03 5.86
N ASP A 79 -9.09 -3.17 6.46
CA ASP A 79 -9.23 -3.23 7.90
C ASP A 79 -9.06 -4.69 8.32
N VAL A 80 -8.05 -4.96 9.12
CA VAL A 80 -7.71 -6.31 9.53
C VAL A 80 -8.33 -6.60 10.90
N ASP A 81 -9.22 -7.60 10.97
CA ASP A 81 -9.88 -7.96 12.20
C ASP A 81 -8.87 -8.46 13.25
N THR A 82 -9.16 -8.14 14.51
CA THR A 82 -8.29 -8.46 15.64
C THR A 82 -7.92 -9.94 15.71
N GLN A 83 -8.82 -10.82 15.33
CA GLN A 83 -8.57 -12.27 15.37
C GLN A 83 -7.42 -12.69 14.45
N PHE A 84 -7.05 -11.87 13.47
CA PHE A 84 -6.00 -12.18 12.53
C PHE A 84 -4.67 -11.51 12.85
N HIS A 85 -4.58 -10.69 13.90
CA HIS A 85 -3.39 -9.88 14.17
C HIS A 85 -2.16 -10.72 14.54
N ASN A 86 -2.36 -11.97 14.96
CA ASN A 86 -1.25 -12.86 15.31
C ASN A 86 -0.76 -13.71 14.13
N GLN A 87 -1.38 -13.56 12.97
CA GLN A 87 -0.96 -14.29 11.78
C GLN A 87 0.18 -13.60 11.06
N ASP A 88 0.98 -14.38 10.34
CA ASP A 88 1.94 -13.82 9.39
C ASP A 88 1.17 -13.03 8.33
N LEU A 89 1.53 -11.77 8.15
CA LEU A 89 0.83 -10.89 7.23
C LEU A 89 0.81 -11.43 5.80
N LYS A 90 1.85 -12.15 5.41
CA LYS A 90 1.93 -12.75 4.07
C LYS A 90 0.91 -13.85 3.87
N MET A 91 0.48 -14.49 4.95
CA MET A 91 -0.49 -15.59 4.92
C MET A 91 -1.92 -15.12 5.12
N LEU A 92 -2.10 -13.84 5.39
CA LEU A 92 -3.41 -13.27 5.67
C LEU A 92 -4.29 -13.34 4.42
N ARG A 93 -5.49 -13.86 4.56
CA ARG A 93 -6.45 -13.94 3.46
C ARG A 93 -7.20 -12.63 3.33
N LEU A 94 -7.01 -11.95 2.20
CA LEU A 94 -7.59 -10.62 1.98
C LEU A 94 -9.10 -10.68 1.80
N ASP A 95 -9.61 -11.78 1.28
CA ASP A 95 -11.05 -11.96 1.12
C ASP A 95 -11.80 -12.08 2.45
N GLU A 96 -11.08 -12.28 3.55
CA GLU A 96 -11.65 -12.30 4.89
C GLU A 96 -11.54 -10.95 5.61
N GLN A 97 -10.93 -9.95 4.95
CA GLN A 97 -10.73 -8.63 5.54
C GLN A 97 -11.67 -7.61 4.89
N ASP A 98 -11.89 -6.50 5.58
CA ASP A 98 -12.77 -5.44 5.07
C ASP A 98 -11.98 -4.48 4.19
N PHE A 99 -12.37 -4.39 2.93
CA PHE A 99 -11.72 -3.48 1.98
C PHE A 99 -12.09 -2.03 2.30
N LEU A 100 -11.09 -1.18 2.48
CA LEU A 100 -11.30 0.23 2.83
C LEU A 100 -11.11 1.17 1.64
N GLY A 101 -10.30 0.82 0.67
CA GLY A 101 -10.10 1.70 -0.46
C GLY A 101 -8.94 1.32 -1.35
N GLU A 102 -8.89 1.97 -2.48
CA GLU A 102 -7.88 1.76 -3.52
C GLU A 102 -7.37 3.10 -4.02
N ALA A 103 -6.09 3.14 -4.34
CA ALA A 103 -5.48 4.28 -5.02
C ALA A 103 -4.45 3.76 -6.01
N SER A 104 -4.12 4.58 -6.99
CA SER A 104 -3.11 4.21 -7.98
C SER A 104 -2.30 5.43 -8.37
N CYS A 105 -1.07 5.18 -8.78
CA CYS A 105 -0.20 6.21 -9.32
C CYS A 105 0.86 5.57 -10.21
N THR A 106 1.62 6.39 -10.91
CA THR A 106 2.82 5.91 -11.59
C THR A 106 4.03 6.14 -10.68
N LEU A 107 5.05 5.31 -10.82
CA LEU A 107 6.25 5.45 -10.02
C LEU A 107 6.97 6.78 -10.29
N SER A 108 6.83 7.32 -11.50
CA SER A 108 7.41 8.62 -11.83
C SER A 108 6.81 9.75 -11.00
N GLU A 109 5.52 9.68 -10.67
CA GLU A 109 4.88 10.68 -9.82
C GLU A 109 5.48 10.67 -8.40
N VAL A 110 5.78 9.49 -7.90
CA VAL A 110 6.40 9.31 -6.59
C VAL A 110 7.84 9.81 -6.62
N TRP A 111 8.56 9.53 -7.70
CA TRP A 111 9.96 9.89 -7.83
C TRP A 111 10.18 11.41 -7.81
N ILE A 112 9.25 12.19 -8.38
CA ILE A 112 9.32 13.64 -8.38
C ILE A 112 9.24 14.20 -6.95
N ASN A 113 8.52 13.51 -6.07
CA ASN A 113 8.37 13.90 -4.66
C ASN A 113 8.85 12.79 -3.75
N PRO A 114 10.17 12.59 -3.65
CA PRO A 114 10.71 11.42 -2.95
C PRO A 114 10.42 11.37 -1.45
N ASN A 115 10.04 12.50 -0.86
CA ASN A 115 9.76 12.58 0.57
C ASN A 115 8.27 12.48 0.89
N SER A 116 7.43 12.35 -0.11
CA SER A 116 6.00 12.28 0.15
C SER A 116 5.36 11.19 -0.69
N THR A 117 4.78 10.23 -0.02
CA THR A 117 4.04 9.17 -0.66
C THR A 117 2.79 8.97 0.15
N THR A 118 1.74 9.64 -0.28
CA THR A 118 0.46 9.55 0.40
C THR A 118 -0.62 9.21 -0.60
N PHE A 119 -1.60 8.49 -0.12
CA PHE A 119 -2.81 8.23 -0.88
C PHE A 119 -3.96 8.06 0.10
N CYS A 120 -5.15 8.19 -0.35
CA CYS A 120 -6.33 8.05 0.50
C CYS A 120 -7.33 7.07 -0.06
#